data_f33de1ed5782c1885c5caea427fe7284
#
_entry.id   f33de1ed5782c1885c5caea427fe7284
#
_cell.length_a   1.000
_cell.length_b   1.000
_cell.length_c   1.000
_cell.angle_alpha   90.00
_cell.angle_beta   90.00
_cell.angle_gamma   90.00
#
_symmetry.space_group_name_H-M   'P 1'
#
loop_
_entity.id
_entity.type
_entity.pdbx_description
1 polymer ?
#
loop_
_entity_poly.entity_id
_entity_poly.type
_entity_poly.pdbx_seq_one_letter_code
_entity_poly.pdbx_strand_id
1 'polypeptide(L)'
;MQAINYTTKHSQRLRADLTNANSISEGMLTNATAPIDVVFHKITYTVAVKDKKATTCQRLPDLQKRILKGVTGIIKHGRVTAIMGASGAGKTSLLNILACRITPNRKVQISGSVLVNMRPYTYETFGDFANYVMQNDILMQTL
;
A
#
# COMPACT_ATOMS: atom_id res chain seq x y z
N MET A 1 -17.93 0.67 -11.70
CA MET A 1 -17.04 -0.19 -10.91
C MET A 1 -15.84 -0.55 -11.77
N GLN A 2 -14.77 0.21 -11.72
CA GLN A 2 -13.53 -0.15 -12.43
C GLN A 2 -12.60 -0.75 -11.39
N ALA A 3 -12.36 -2.05 -11.53
CA ALA A 3 -11.34 -2.76 -10.78
C ALA A 3 -9.97 -2.10 -11.03
N ILE A 4 -9.25 -1.83 -9.97
CA ILE A 4 -7.89 -1.29 -10.04
C ILE A 4 -7.02 -2.40 -10.59
N ASN A 5 -6.74 -2.36 -11.89
CA ASN A 5 -5.76 -3.21 -12.52
C ASN A 5 -4.36 -2.79 -12.05
N TYR A 6 -3.95 -3.31 -10.88
CA TYR A 6 -2.55 -3.35 -10.52
C TYR A 6 -1.84 -4.31 -11.48
N THR A 7 -1.44 -3.77 -12.63
CA THR A 7 -0.36 -4.27 -13.46
C THR A 7 -0.40 -5.66 -14.04
N THR A 8 -1.05 -5.80 -15.13
CA THR A 8 -1.09 -7.05 -15.89
C THR A 8 0.25 -7.45 -16.56
N LYS A 9 1.18 -6.53 -16.81
CA LYS A 9 2.40 -6.87 -17.57
C LYS A 9 3.63 -7.25 -16.75
N HIS A 10 3.79 -6.73 -15.53
CA HIS A 10 4.95 -7.07 -14.70
C HIS A 10 4.69 -8.31 -13.84
N SER A 11 3.43 -8.53 -13.44
CA SER A 11 3.00 -9.78 -12.78
C SER A 11 3.13 -11.00 -13.67
N GLN A 12 3.01 -10.85 -15.00
CA GLN A 12 3.18 -11.97 -15.93
C GLN A 12 4.64 -12.40 -16.08
N ARG A 13 5.60 -11.47 -16.07
CA ARG A 13 7.03 -11.83 -16.09
C ARG A 13 7.48 -12.50 -14.79
N LEU A 14 7.05 -11.98 -13.65
CA LEU A 14 7.34 -12.61 -12.34
C LEU A 14 6.63 -13.97 -12.18
N ARG A 15 5.48 -14.18 -12.83
CA ARG A 15 4.81 -15.50 -12.84
C ARG A 15 5.55 -16.52 -13.72
N ALA A 16 6.15 -16.12 -14.82
CA ALA A 16 6.91 -17.01 -15.70
C ALA A 16 8.19 -17.53 -15.02
N ASP A 17 8.84 -16.71 -14.19
CA ASP A 17 10.02 -17.13 -13.43
C ASP A 17 9.68 -18.00 -12.20
N LEU A 18 8.41 -18.02 -11.76
CA LEU A 18 7.94 -18.78 -10.59
C LEU A 18 7.22 -20.10 -10.92
N THR A 19 6.93 -20.37 -12.19
CA THR A 19 6.32 -21.66 -12.59
C THR A 19 7.25 -22.85 -12.43
N ASN A 20 8.53 -22.64 -12.13
CA ASN A 20 9.48 -23.72 -11.81
C ASN A 20 9.61 -24.04 -10.31
N ALA A 21 8.86 -23.38 -9.44
CA ALA A 21 8.79 -23.66 -8.00
C ALA A 21 7.42 -24.22 -7.60
N ASN A 22 6.90 -25.16 -8.40
CA ASN A 22 5.65 -25.85 -8.10
C ASN A 22 5.88 -26.92 -7.03
N SER A 23 5.42 -26.66 -5.84
CA SER A 23 4.69 -27.56 -4.92
C SER A 23 4.52 -26.94 -3.54
N ILE A 24 3.80 -25.83 -3.45
CA ILE A 24 3.27 -25.37 -2.15
C ILE A 24 1.76 -25.30 -2.32
N SER A 25 1.12 -26.24 -1.66
CA SER A 25 -0.30 -26.53 -1.61
C SER A 25 -1.19 -25.30 -1.31
N GLU A 26 -2.32 -25.26 -2.00
CA GLU A 26 -3.44 -24.29 -1.92
C GLU A 26 -4.21 -24.30 -0.57
N GLY A 27 -3.54 -24.41 0.56
CA GLY A 27 -4.24 -24.58 1.83
C GLY A 27 -3.75 -23.69 2.98
N MET A 28 -2.86 -22.72 2.79
CA MET A 28 -2.03 -22.25 3.90
C MET A 28 -2.16 -20.76 4.28
N LEU A 29 -3.32 -20.16 4.09
CA LEU A 29 -3.57 -18.79 4.59
C LEU A 29 -4.39 -18.73 5.90
N THR A 30 -4.74 -19.90 6.47
CA THR A 30 -5.62 -19.97 7.67
C THR A 30 -4.92 -20.30 8.98
N ASN A 31 -3.60 -20.50 8.99
CA ASN A 31 -2.87 -20.75 10.24
C ASN A 31 -2.10 -19.50 10.69
N ALA A 32 -2.40 -19.00 11.85
CA ALA A 32 -1.76 -17.87 12.54
C ALA A 32 -0.24 -18.03 12.78
N THR A 33 0.36 -19.12 12.34
CA THR A 33 1.78 -19.48 12.48
C THR A 33 2.55 -19.46 11.15
N ALA A 34 1.92 -19.21 10.00
CA ALA A 34 2.63 -19.16 8.73
C ALA A 34 3.52 -17.89 8.64
N PRO A 35 4.79 -18.03 8.22
CA PRO A 35 5.67 -16.88 8.02
C PRO A 35 5.11 -15.95 6.95
N ILE A 36 5.06 -14.64 7.25
CA ILE A 36 4.48 -13.63 6.36
C ILE A 36 5.55 -12.61 6.02
N ASP A 37 5.90 -12.55 4.74
CA ASP A 37 6.76 -11.54 4.17
C ASP A 37 5.94 -10.56 3.33
N VAL A 38 6.13 -9.26 3.55
CA VAL A 38 5.50 -8.19 2.75
C VAL A 38 6.55 -7.54 1.86
N VAL A 39 6.33 -7.60 0.55
CA VAL A 39 7.20 -6.97 -0.45
C VAL A 39 6.44 -5.83 -1.11
N PHE A 40 7.05 -4.65 -1.19
CA PHE A 40 6.52 -3.53 -1.93
C PHE A 40 7.55 -3.00 -2.92
N HIS A 41 7.10 -2.69 -4.14
CA HIS A 41 7.99 -2.32 -5.23
C HIS A 41 7.51 -1.07 -5.95
N LYS A 42 8.40 -0.07 -6.04
CA LYS A 42 8.21 1.20 -6.74
C LYS A 42 6.90 1.91 -6.37
N ILE A 43 6.54 1.92 -5.10
CA ILE A 43 5.33 2.60 -4.63
C ILE A 43 5.47 4.11 -4.87
N THR A 44 4.61 4.65 -5.71
CA THR A 44 4.46 6.11 -5.87
C THR A 44 3.10 6.53 -5.34
N TYR A 45 3.05 7.71 -4.75
CA TYR A 45 1.81 8.29 -4.23
C TYR A 45 1.75 9.77 -4.56
N THR A 46 0.74 10.16 -5.34
CA THR A 46 0.53 11.53 -5.79
C THR A 46 -0.87 11.98 -5.40
N VAL A 47 -0.98 13.18 -4.86
CA VAL A 47 -2.25 13.79 -4.44
C VAL A 47 -2.44 15.12 -5.16
N ALA A 48 -3.63 15.35 -5.69
CA ALA A 48 -4.03 16.65 -6.21
C ALA A 48 -4.38 17.58 -5.04
N VAL A 49 -3.68 18.69 -4.94
CA VAL A 49 -3.86 19.72 -3.91
C VAL A 49 -4.36 21.00 -4.58
N LYS A 50 -5.39 21.61 -4.03
CA LYS A 50 -5.85 22.90 -4.51
C LYS A 50 -4.77 23.96 -4.31
N ASP A 51 -4.48 24.74 -5.35
CA ASP A 51 -3.58 25.88 -5.21
C ASP A 51 -4.21 26.93 -4.29
N LYS A 52 -3.54 27.21 -3.16
CA LYS A 52 -4.00 28.23 -2.20
C LYS A 52 -3.95 29.65 -2.75
N LYS A 53 -3.28 29.87 -3.90
CA LYS A 53 -3.19 31.18 -4.58
C LYS A 53 -4.30 31.42 -5.59
N ALA A 54 -5.19 30.46 -5.83
CA ALA A 54 -6.31 30.62 -6.73
C ALA A 54 -7.33 31.60 -6.09
N THR A 55 -7.34 32.82 -6.58
CA THR A 55 -8.38 33.83 -6.28
C THR A 55 -9.70 33.32 -6.86
N THR A 56 -10.82 33.66 -6.22
CA THR A 56 -12.17 33.10 -6.41
C THR A 56 -12.72 33.06 -7.85
N CYS A 57 -12.08 33.73 -8.80
CA CYS A 57 -12.53 33.80 -10.21
C CYS A 57 -11.76 32.94 -11.22
N GLN A 58 -10.68 32.28 -10.84
CA GLN A 58 -9.92 31.43 -11.75
C GLN A 58 -9.85 29.99 -11.24
N ARG A 59 -10.50 29.05 -11.95
CA ARG A 59 -10.29 27.61 -11.75
C ARG A 59 -8.91 27.23 -12.30
N LEU A 60 -7.88 27.37 -11.48
CA LEU A 60 -6.57 26.79 -11.78
C LEU A 60 -6.61 25.27 -11.64
N PRO A 61 -5.89 24.53 -12.48
CA PRO A 61 -5.80 23.08 -12.33
C PRO A 61 -5.16 22.70 -10.99
N ASP A 62 -5.65 21.62 -10.37
CA ASP A 62 -5.13 21.12 -9.11
C ASP A 62 -3.63 20.81 -9.24
N LEU A 63 -2.83 21.33 -8.31
CA LEU A 63 -1.40 21.08 -8.23
C LEU A 63 -1.16 19.63 -7.78
N GLN A 64 -0.43 18.85 -8.57
CA GLN A 64 -0.09 17.49 -8.21
C GLN A 64 1.13 17.46 -7.28
N LYS A 65 0.94 16.99 -6.06
CA LYS A 65 2.02 16.79 -5.08
C LYS A 65 2.35 15.31 -4.98
N ARG A 66 3.57 14.94 -5.39
CA ARG A 66 4.08 13.57 -5.24
C ARG A 66 4.65 13.40 -3.84
N ILE A 67 4.04 12.53 -3.04
CA ILE A 67 4.40 12.25 -1.65
C ILE A 67 5.40 11.11 -1.58
N LEU A 68 5.14 9.99 -2.28
CA LEU A 68 6.08 8.88 -2.42
C LEU A 68 6.64 8.83 -3.83
N LYS A 69 7.96 8.60 -3.96
CA LYS A 69 8.70 8.74 -5.20
C LYS A 69 9.31 7.41 -5.68
N GLY A 70 8.59 6.31 -5.56
CA GLY A 70 9.06 4.99 -5.99
C GLY A 70 9.75 4.21 -4.88
N VAL A 71 9.11 4.10 -3.72
CA VAL A 71 9.65 3.39 -2.56
C VAL A 71 9.57 1.89 -2.78
N THR A 72 10.68 1.19 -2.52
CA THR A 72 10.79 -0.28 -2.61
C THR A 72 11.35 -0.81 -1.30
N GLY A 73 10.83 -1.95 -0.83
CA GLY A 73 11.30 -2.59 0.38
C GLY A 73 10.66 -3.94 0.65
N ILE A 74 11.16 -4.58 1.70
CA ILE A 74 10.66 -5.85 2.20
C ILE A 74 10.55 -5.80 3.72
N ILE A 75 9.43 -6.31 4.25
CA ILE A 75 9.20 -6.55 5.66
C ILE A 75 9.23 -8.06 5.85
N LYS A 76 10.26 -8.56 6.53
CA LYS A 76 10.46 -10.00 6.72
C LYS A 76 9.78 -10.51 7.98
N HIS A 77 9.27 -11.72 7.90
CA HIS A 77 8.77 -12.50 9.04
C HIS A 77 9.77 -12.50 10.21
N GLY A 78 9.23 -12.45 11.43
CA GLY A 78 10.02 -12.54 12.66
C GLY A 78 10.96 -11.38 12.92
N ARG A 79 10.84 -10.26 12.20
CA ARG A 79 11.67 -9.06 12.37
C ARG A 79 10.83 -7.81 12.55
N VAL A 80 11.31 -6.91 13.39
CA VAL A 80 10.77 -5.56 13.49
C VAL A 80 11.37 -4.71 12.38
N THR A 81 10.53 -4.02 11.62
CA THR A 81 10.95 -3.07 10.58
C THR A 81 10.54 -1.67 10.99
N ALA A 82 11.51 -0.76 11.13
CA ALA A 82 11.26 0.64 11.44
C ALA A 82 11.27 1.48 10.16
N ILE A 83 10.20 2.27 9.93
CA ILE A 83 10.13 3.26 8.86
C ILE A 83 10.47 4.62 9.44
N MET A 84 11.64 5.16 9.10
CA MET A 84 12.16 6.41 9.64
C MET A 84 12.20 7.50 8.56
N GLY A 85 12.19 8.75 8.98
CA GLY A 85 12.28 9.91 8.08
C GLY A 85 11.72 11.17 8.73
N ALA A 86 11.99 12.33 8.13
CA ALA A 86 11.51 13.63 8.58
C ALA A 86 9.97 13.72 8.61
N SER A 87 9.43 14.69 9.35
CA SER A 87 7.99 14.97 9.30
C SER A 87 7.58 15.31 7.87
N GLY A 88 6.44 14.77 7.44
CA GLY A 88 5.95 14.96 6.07
C GLY A 88 6.64 14.10 4.99
N ALA A 89 7.61 13.24 5.32
CA ALA A 89 8.28 12.35 4.36
C ALA A 89 7.38 11.25 3.76
N GLY A 90 6.15 11.11 4.22
CA GLY A 90 5.20 10.13 3.68
C GLY A 90 5.17 8.79 4.43
N LYS A 91 5.76 8.68 5.65
CA LYS A 91 5.76 7.44 6.43
C LYS A 91 4.36 6.86 6.67
N THR A 92 3.46 7.69 7.18
CA THR A 92 2.06 7.29 7.42
C THR A 92 1.34 6.99 6.10
N SER A 93 1.66 7.71 5.02
CA SER A 93 1.10 7.43 3.70
C SER A 93 1.52 6.05 3.19
N LEU A 94 2.81 5.69 3.39
CA LEU A 94 3.28 4.35 3.03
C LEU A 94 2.57 3.28 3.85
N LEU A 95 2.48 3.43 5.18
CA LEU A 95 1.76 2.48 6.03
C LEU A 95 0.28 2.32 5.63
N ASN A 96 -0.40 3.43 5.32
CA ASN A 96 -1.80 3.40 4.86
C ASN A 96 -1.95 2.68 3.51
N ILE A 97 -0.98 2.80 2.61
CA ILE A 97 -0.97 2.06 1.33
C ILE A 97 -0.77 0.57 1.59
N LEU A 98 0.21 0.20 2.44
CA LEU A 98 0.46 -1.19 2.81
C LEU A 98 -0.75 -1.83 3.50
N ALA A 99 -1.51 -1.06 4.27
CA ALA A 99 -2.75 -1.50 4.93
C ALA A 99 -4.00 -1.38 4.03
N CYS A 100 -3.87 -1.11 2.74
CA CYS A 100 -4.97 -0.90 1.79
C CYS A 100 -6.01 0.15 2.22
N ARG A 101 -5.63 1.12 3.08
CA ARG A 101 -6.53 2.14 3.65
C ARG A 101 -6.74 3.35 2.72
N ILE A 102 -5.97 3.48 1.66
CA ILE A 102 -6.10 4.56 0.68
C ILE A 102 -6.68 4.00 -0.61
N THR A 103 -7.86 4.47 -0.99
CA THR A 103 -8.49 4.13 -2.27
C THR A 103 -8.12 5.17 -3.32
N PRO A 104 -7.52 4.77 -4.46
CA PRO A 104 -7.26 5.66 -5.57
C PRO A 104 -8.55 6.30 -6.10
N ASN A 105 -8.46 7.57 -6.47
CA ASN A 105 -9.56 8.33 -7.06
C ASN A 105 -8.98 9.42 -7.99
N ARG A 106 -9.83 10.32 -8.51
CA ARG A 106 -9.39 11.41 -9.41
C ARG A 106 -8.32 12.32 -8.79
N LYS A 107 -8.28 12.45 -7.45
CA LYS A 107 -7.32 13.29 -6.71
C LYS A 107 -6.16 12.50 -6.11
N VAL A 108 -6.25 11.19 -6.09
CA VAL A 108 -5.30 10.29 -5.45
C VAL A 108 -4.85 9.23 -6.43
N GLN A 109 -3.57 9.26 -6.80
CA GLN A 109 -2.97 8.29 -7.69
C GLN A 109 -1.92 7.49 -6.94
N ILE A 110 -2.03 6.17 -7.04
CA ILE A 110 -1.08 5.22 -6.45
C ILE A 110 -0.60 4.31 -7.58
N SER A 111 0.70 4.07 -7.64
CA SER A 111 1.27 3.05 -8.53
C SER A 111 2.35 2.24 -7.80
N GLY A 112 2.77 1.13 -8.41
CA GLY A 112 3.64 0.15 -7.80
C GLY A 112 2.88 -1.12 -7.42
N SER A 113 3.51 -2.03 -6.72
CA SER A 113 2.90 -3.29 -6.29
C SER A 113 3.23 -3.59 -4.83
N VAL A 114 2.26 -4.19 -4.13
CA VAL A 114 2.44 -4.73 -2.78
C VAL A 114 1.99 -6.19 -2.79
N LEU A 115 2.82 -7.06 -2.24
CA LEU A 115 2.60 -8.49 -2.22
C LEU A 115 2.85 -9.04 -0.81
N VAL A 116 2.02 -9.98 -0.38
CA VAL A 116 2.22 -10.79 0.81
C VAL A 116 2.51 -12.22 0.38
N ASN A 117 3.68 -12.76 0.77
CA ASN A 117 4.14 -14.06 0.31
C ASN A 117 4.00 -14.22 -1.22
N MET A 118 4.42 -13.19 -1.97
CA MET A 118 4.36 -13.11 -3.43
C MET A 118 2.92 -13.10 -4.02
N ARG A 119 1.87 -12.96 -3.21
CA ARG A 119 0.47 -12.85 -3.65
C ARG A 119 -0.07 -11.43 -3.41
N PRO A 120 -0.83 -10.86 -4.33
CA PRO A 120 -1.54 -9.61 -4.09
C PRO A 120 -2.64 -9.83 -3.03
N TYR A 121 -2.91 -8.80 -2.26
CA TYR A 121 -3.97 -8.79 -1.26
C TYR A 121 -4.85 -7.54 -1.40
N THR A 122 -6.01 -7.57 -0.77
CA THR A 122 -6.99 -6.49 -0.78
C THR A 122 -7.27 -6.01 0.65
N TYR A 123 -8.10 -4.98 0.78
CA TYR A 123 -8.53 -4.49 2.09
C TYR A 123 -9.30 -5.58 2.87
N GLU A 124 -10.13 -6.37 2.19
CA GLU A 124 -10.91 -7.45 2.81
C GLU A 124 -10.01 -8.55 3.39
N THR A 125 -8.92 -8.91 2.68
CA THR A 125 -8.01 -9.98 3.11
C THR A 125 -6.87 -9.48 4.00
N PHE A 126 -6.69 -8.16 4.15
CA PHE A 126 -5.63 -7.61 5.01
C PHE A 126 -5.80 -8.03 6.47
N GLY A 127 -7.05 -8.07 6.97
CA GLY A 127 -7.36 -8.46 8.34
C GLY A 127 -7.00 -9.91 8.71
N ASP A 128 -6.84 -10.78 7.70
CA ASP A 128 -6.51 -12.20 7.92
C ASP A 128 -5.07 -12.42 8.41
N PHE A 129 -4.17 -11.46 8.14
CA PHE A 129 -2.75 -11.63 8.44
C PHE A 129 -2.10 -10.42 9.14
N ALA A 130 -2.76 -9.26 9.18
CA ALA A 130 -2.19 -8.05 9.76
C ALA A 130 -3.26 -7.14 10.38
N ASN A 131 -2.83 -6.32 11.33
CA ASN A 131 -3.65 -5.27 11.92
C ASN A 131 -2.97 -3.91 11.80
N TYR A 132 -3.77 -2.85 11.73
CA TYR A 132 -3.30 -1.49 11.68
C TYR A 132 -3.64 -0.76 12.99
N VAL A 133 -2.60 -0.32 13.70
CA VAL A 133 -2.75 0.48 14.91
C VAL A 133 -2.69 1.96 14.54
N MET A 134 -3.72 2.71 14.89
CA MET A 134 -3.81 4.14 14.60
C MET A 134 -2.93 4.95 15.56
N GLN A 135 -2.48 6.12 15.10
CA GLN A 135 -1.66 7.02 15.90
C GLN A 135 -2.45 7.66 17.05
N ASN A 136 -3.73 7.92 16.87
CA ASN A 136 -4.61 8.45 17.91
C ASN A 136 -5.40 7.30 18.53
N ASP A 137 -5.55 7.35 19.84
CA ASP A 137 -6.44 6.47 20.57
C ASP A 137 -7.89 6.77 20.18
N ILE A 138 -8.58 5.75 19.65
CA ILE A 138 -9.99 5.82 19.29
C ILE A 138 -10.90 5.13 20.30
N LEU A 139 -10.33 4.69 21.44
CA LEU A 139 -11.15 4.15 22.51
C LEU A 139 -12.04 5.26 23.07
N MET A 140 -13.31 4.94 23.24
CA MET A 140 -14.24 5.88 23.87
C MET A 140 -13.79 6.12 25.32
N GLN A 141 -13.51 7.38 25.66
CA GLN A 141 -13.14 7.78 27.03
C GLN A 141 -14.34 7.82 27.99
N THR A 142 -15.53 7.40 27.52
CA THR A 142 -16.76 7.37 28.30
C THR A 142 -17.20 5.93 28.55
N LEU A 143 -16.71 5.37 29.61
CA LEU A 143 -17.36 4.34 30.42
C LEU A 143 -17.40 4.84 31.83
#